data_841e0c9d72f238f9cc9a27034922b3cf
#
_entry.id   841e0c9d72f238f9cc9a27034922b3cf
#
_cell.length_a   1.000
_cell.length_b   1.000
_cell.length_c   1.000
_cell.angle_alpha   90.00
_cell.angle_beta   90.00
_cell.angle_gamma   90.00
#
_symmetry.space_group_name_H-M   'P 1'
#
loop_
_entity.id
_entity.type
_entity.pdbx_description
1 polymer ?
#
loop_
_entity_poly.entity_id
_entity_poly.type
_entity_poly.pdbx_seq_one_letter_code
_entity_poly.pdbx_strand_id
1 'polypeptide(L)'
;MDLAALTIFRAVVRENGVTRAAAKLNRVQSNVTTRIKQLEEQLGTELFVRDGRRLVLTPAGETLLPYAERLLALADEARHALRESRPSGRLRLGTMESAAASRLPALLAHYHQSWPEVELELETGTTGRLIERVREFEVDAALIATQLDPDWAGDLFEAVPVFREELVMLTPRGHRPIREARDIALSTLIAFERGCAYRTYVEKWYMEHGIRPARVLELGSYHAIVACVAAGAGVAVAPRSVLEFEHDMNNIAIHSLGDLGTIDTLLVWRRGHFSSALKALRETLLANSNLAPPKVGESEVGFAAV
;
A
#
# COMPACT_ATOMS: atom_id res chain seq x y z
N MET A 1 -16.53 6.91 -27.23
CA MET A 1 -15.98 6.17 -26.06
C MET A 1 -17.04 6.13 -24.97
N ASP A 2 -17.39 4.96 -24.44
CA ASP A 2 -18.35 4.79 -23.35
C ASP A 2 -17.75 3.93 -22.23
N LEU A 3 -18.38 3.93 -21.04
CA LEU A 3 -17.90 3.18 -19.88
C LEU A 3 -17.87 1.67 -20.10
N ALA A 4 -18.75 1.14 -20.95
CA ALA A 4 -18.77 -0.29 -21.25
C ALA A 4 -17.54 -0.69 -22.11
N ALA A 5 -17.16 0.16 -23.06
CA ALA A 5 -15.93 -0.04 -23.85
C ALA A 5 -14.67 0.04 -22.97
N LEU A 6 -14.61 1.00 -22.04
CA LEU A 6 -13.51 1.12 -21.07
C LEU A 6 -13.45 -0.08 -20.12
N THR A 7 -14.58 -0.60 -19.66
CA THR A 7 -14.65 -1.81 -18.85
C THR A 7 -14.06 -3.02 -19.60
N ILE A 8 -14.40 -3.16 -20.89
CA ILE A 8 -13.86 -4.23 -21.72
C ILE A 8 -12.36 -4.04 -21.95
N PHE A 9 -11.92 -2.82 -22.27
CA PHE A 9 -10.50 -2.51 -22.46
C PHE A 9 -9.68 -2.89 -21.23
N ARG A 10 -10.08 -2.41 -20.04
CA ARG A 10 -9.44 -2.75 -18.76
C ARG A 10 -9.41 -4.26 -18.49
N ALA A 11 -10.50 -4.98 -18.78
CA ALA A 11 -10.56 -6.42 -18.58
C ALA A 11 -9.59 -7.16 -19.51
N VAL A 12 -9.45 -6.74 -20.78
CA VAL A 12 -8.49 -7.34 -21.73
C VAL A 12 -7.04 -7.16 -21.25
N VAL A 13 -6.72 -5.98 -20.68
CA VAL A 13 -5.40 -5.70 -20.10
C VAL A 13 -5.16 -6.60 -18.88
N ARG A 14 -6.07 -6.59 -17.89
CA ARG A 14 -5.91 -7.32 -16.62
C ARG A 14 -5.84 -8.83 -16.80
N GLU A 15 -6.66 -9.35 -17.68
CA GLU A 15 -6.71 -10.79 -17.97
C GLU A 15 -5.66 -11.23 -19.02
N ASN A 16 -4.82 -10.30 -19.48
CA ASN A 16 -3.79 -10.56 -20.49
C ASN A 16 -4.36 -11.29 -21.72
N GLY A 17 -5.50 -10.85 -22.24
CA GLY A 17 -6.07 -11.37 -23.47
C GLY A 17 -7.59 -11.41 -23.54
N VAL A 18 -8.08 -11.40 -24.79
CA VAL A 18 -9.50 -11.28 -25.12
C VAL A 18 -10.34 -12.46 -24.62
N THR A 19 -9.82 -13.68 -24.73
CA THR A 19 -10.56 -14.89 -24.34
C THR A 19 -10.84 -14.94 -22.85
N ARG A 20 -9.81 -14.63 -22.02
CA ARG A 20 -9.96 -14.60 -20.55
C ARG A 20 -10.84 -13.43 -20.11
N ALA A 21 -10.67 -12.26 -20.72
CA ALA A 21 -11.53 -11.11 -20.48
C ALA A 21 -13.01 -11.42 -20.81
N ALA A 22 -13.26 -12.11 -21.92
CA ALA A 22 -14.61 -12.52 -22.32
C ALA A 22 -15.26 -13.45 -21.27
N ALA A 23 -14.52 -14.44 -20.78
CA ALA A 23 -14.95 -15.33 -19.71
C ALA A 23 -15.25 -14.55 -18.41
N LYS A 24 -14.34 -13.65 -18.01
CA LYS A 24 -14.50 -12.82 -16.80
C LYS A 24 -15.71 -11.89 -16.86
N LEU A 25 -16.04 -11.39 -18.06
CA LEU A 25 -17.19 -10.49 -18.29
C LEU A 25 -18.49 -11.22 -18.65
N ASN A 26 -18.49 -12.56 -18.67
CA ASN A 26 -19.64 -13.38 -19.15
C ASN A 26 -20.08 -12.95 -20.56
N ARG A 27 -19.13 -12.74 -21.49
CA ARG A 27 -19.37 -12.34 -22.88
C ARG A 27 -18.70 -13.31 -23.83
N VAL A 28 -19.16 -13.30 -25.09
CA VAL A 28 -18.47 -14.05 -26.17
C VAL A 28 -17.26 -13.27 -26.66
N GLN A 29 -16.19 -13.98 -27.03
CA GLN A 29 -14.92 -13.40 -27.47
C GLN A 29 -15.10 -12.42 -28.66
N SER A 30 -15.97 -12.74 -29.64
CA SER A 30 -16.25 -11.87 -30.77
C SER A 30 -16.79 -10.50 -30.34
N ASN A 31 -17.66 -10.46 -29.32
CA ASN A 31 -18.18 -9.21 -28.78
C ASN A 31 -17.07 -8.35 -28.17
N VAL A 32 -16.20 -8.95 -27.38
CA VAL A 32 -15.04 -8.24 -26.78
C VAL A 32 -14.14 -7.68 -27.88
N THR A 33 -13.79 -8.50 -28.88
CA THR A 33 -12.95 -8.08 -30.02
C THR A 33 -13.57 -6.92 -30.79
N THR A 34 -14.86 -7.00 -31.10
CA THR A 34 -15.59 -5.95 -31.82
C THR A 34 -15.60 -4.65 -31.03
N ARG A 35 -15.82 -4.71 -29.71
CA ARG A 35 -15.86 -3.53 -28.86
C ARG A 35 -14.49 -2.86 -28.72
N ILE A 36 -13.41 -3.63 -28.66
CA ILE A 36 -12.04 -3.05 -28.67
C ILE A 36 -11.79 -2.34 -30.01
N LYS A 37 -12.09 -2.97 -31.15
CA LYS A 37 -11.93 -2.34 -32.46
C LYS A 37 -12.73 -1.03 -32.59
N GLN A 38 -14.00 -1.03 -32.14
CA GLN A 38 -14.81 0.17 -32.16
C GLN A 38 -14.22 1.27 -31.25
N LEU A 39 -13.63 0.93 -30.12
CA LEU A 39 -12.95 1.89 -29.27
C LEU A 39 -11.71 2.48 -29.96
N GLU A 40 -10.90 1.64 -30.60
CA GLU A 40 -9.71 2.03 -31.38
C GLU A 40 -10.11 2.95 -32.55
N GLU A 41 -11.15 2.59 -33.29
CA GLU A 41 -11.72 3.41 -34.37
C GLU A 41 -12.18 4.80 -33.87
N GLN A 42 -12.89 4.85 -32.73
CA GLN A 42 -13.35 6.10 -32.15
C GLN A 42 -12.20 7.01 -31.65
N LEU A 43 -11.10 6.41 -31.20
CA LEU A 43 -9.91 7.12 -30.71
C LEU A 43 -8.91 7.41 -31.84
N GLY A 44 -9.09 6.80 -33.01
CA GLY A 44 -8.19 6.95 -34.16
C GLY A 44 -6.81 6.35 -33.96
N THR A 45 -6.67 5.41 -33.00
CA THR A 45 -5.39 4.78 -32.69
C THR A 45 -5.59 3.35 -32.17
N GLU A 46 -4.63 2.48 -32.47
CA GLU A 46 -4.61 1.13 -31.90
C GLU A 46 -4.18 1.16 -30.44
N LEU A 47 -4.89 0.42 -29.59
CA LEU A 47 -4.59 0.29 -28.16
C LEU A 47 -3.83 -1.00 -27.84
N PHE A 48 -3.94 -1.98 -28.74
CA PHE A 48 -3.27 -3.27 -28.62
C PHE A 48 -2.52 -3.62 -29.89
N VAL A 49 -1.39 -4.30 -29.72
CA VAL A 49 -0.62 -4.91 -30.80
C VAL A 49 -0.37 -6.39 -30.50
N ARG A 50 -0.27 -7.20 -31.53
CA ARG A 50 0.10 -8.61 -31.38
C ARG A 50 1.62 -8.76 -31.38
N ASP A 51 2.15 -9.27 -30.28
CA ASP A 51 3.52 -9.74 -30.19
C ASP A 51 3.51 -11.28 -30.14
N GLY A 52 3.69 -11.90 -31.31
CA GLY A 52 3.53 -13.33 -31.48
C GLY A 52 2.11 -13.82 -31.12
N ARG A 53 1.98 -14.59 -30.02
CA ARG A 53 0.70 -15.09 -29.51
C ARG A 53 0.09 -14.23 -28.43
N ARG A 54 0.78 -13.18 -27.99
CA ARG A 54 0.34 -12.28 -26.92
C ARG A 54 -0.28 -11.02 -27.48
N LEU A 55 -1.24 -10.49 -26.77
CA LEU A 55 -1.80 -9.17 -26.98
C LEU A 55 -1.16 -8.24 -25.95
N VAL A 56 -0.44 -7.22 -26.41
CA VAL A 56 0.26 -6.24 -25.57
C VAL A 56 -0.27 -4.84 -25.83
N LEU A 57 -0.19 -3.96 -24.85
CA LEU A 57 -0.58 -2.55 -25.02
C LEU A 57 0.38 -1.85 -25.99
N THR A 58 -0.18 -0.95 -26.79
CA THR A 58 0.59 0.08 -27.48
C THR A 58 0.90 1.24 -26.52
N PRO A 59 1.79 2.18 -26.84
CA PRO A 59 1.97 3.41 -26.06
C PRO A 59 0.68 4.19 -25.85
N ALA A 60 -0.24 4.18 -26.84
CA ALA A 60 -1.56 4.78 -26.70
C ALA A 60 -2.44 4.00 -25.71
N GLY A 61 -2.38 2.66 -25.71
CA GLY A 61 -3.04 1.81 -24.74
C GLY A 61 -2.54 2.02 -23.32
N GLU A 62 -1.22 2.13 -23.14
CA GLU A 62 -0.59 2.47 -21.85
C GLU A 62 -1.05 3.84 -21.34
N THR A 63 -1.14 4.81 -22.24
CA THR A 63 -1.65 6.15 -21.92
C THR A 63 -3.13 6.11 -21.53
N LEU A 64 -3.96 5.34 -22.25
CA LEU A 64 -5.41 5.27 -21.98
C LEU A 64 -5.73 4.54 -20.67
N LEU A 65 -4.95 3.56 -20.28
CA LEU A 65 -5.26 2.68 -19.14
C LEU A 65 -5.55 3.45 -17.84
N PRO A 66 -4.69 4.37 -17.38
CA PRO A 66 -4.95 5.13 -16.15
C PRO A 66 -6.18 6.03 -16.29
N TYR A 67 -6.47 6.59 -17.47
CA TYR A 67 -7.71 7.37 -17.69
C TYR A 67 -8.95 6.47 -17.66
N ALA A 68 -8.90 5.29 -18.26
CA ALA A 68 -9.99 4.34 -18.23
C ALA A 68 -10.33 3.91 -16.79
N GLU A 69 -9.32 3.64 -15.98
CA GLU A 69 -9.49 3.29 -14.58
C GLU A 69 -10.11 4.43 -13.77
N ARG A 70 -9.65 5.67 -13.99
CA ARG A 70 -10.21 6.87 -13.36
C ARG A 70 -11.67 7.08 -13.71
N LEU A 71 -12.03 7.00 -14.98
CA LEU A 71 -13.41 7.19 -15.44
C LEU A 71 -14.35 6.12 -14.88
N LEU A 72 -13.90 4.89 -14.81
CA LEU A 72 -14.67 3.79 -14.24
C LEU A 72 -14.84 3.95 -12.72
N ALA A 73 -13.78 4.33 -12.00
CA ALA A 73 -13.84 4.60 -10.57
C ALA A 73 -14.80 5.76 -10.25
N LEU A 74 -14.71 6.88 -10.99
CA LEU A 74 -15.60 8.03 -10.82
C LEU A 74 -17.07 7.68 -11.12
N ALA A 75 -17.31 6.85 -12.13
CA ALA A 75 -18.68 6.40 -12.45
C ALA A 75 -19.25 5.50 -11.34
N ASP A 76 -18.42 4.67 -10.72
CA ASP A 76 -18.82 3.83 -9.59
C ASP A 76 -19.06 4.70 -8.34
N GLU A 77 -18.21 5.67 -8.06
CA GLU A 77 -18.39 6.65 -6.99
C GLU A 77 -19.71 7.41 -7.14
N ALA A 78 -20.02 7.94 -8.35
CA ALA A 78 -21.26 8.63 -8.62
C ALA A 78 -22.50 7.74 -8.38
N ARG A 79 -22.43 6.47 -8.78
CA ARG A 79 -23.52 5.50 -8.50
C ARG A 79 -23.72 5.26 -7.01
N HIS A 80 -22.62 5.18 -6.24
CA HIS A 80 -22.67 4.98 -4.80
C HIS A 80 -23.16 6.23 -4.06
N ALA A 81 -22.74 7.43 -4.50
CA ALA A 81 -23.20 8.68 -3.91
C ALA A 81 -24.70 8.90 -4.04
N LEU A 82 -25.33 8.37 -5.10
CA LEU A 82 -26.77 8.46 -5.31
C LEU A 82 -27.59 7.43 -4.51
N ARG A 83 -26.92 6.43 -3.93
CA ARG A 83 -27.59 5.46 -3.07
C ARG A 83 -27.35 5.90 -1.63
N GLU A 84 -28.37 6.32 -0.93
CA GLU A 84 -28.40 6.46 0.54
C GLU A 84 -28.25 5.06 1.16
N SER A 85 -27.13 4.42 0.99
CA SER A 85 -27.02 3.02 1.31
C SER A 85 -25.74 2.73 2.05
N ARG A 86 -25.83 1.66 2.81
CA ARG A 86 -24.73 1.05 3.56
C ARG A 86 -23.51 0.87 2.65
N PRO A 87 -22.29 0.98 3.21
CA PRO A 87 -21.07 0.67 2.49
C PRO A 87 -21.19 -0.66 1.75
N SER A 88 -20.90 -0.66 0.46
CA SER A 88 -21.03 -1.84 -0.42
C SER A 88 -20.07 -1.72 -1.61
N GLY A 89 -19.92 -2.81 -2.37
CA GLY A 89 -19.08 -2.87 -3.54
C GLY A 89 -17.64 -3.26 -3.21
N ARG A 90 -16.74 -3.10 -4.16
CA ARG A 90 -15.33 -3.53 -4.04
C ARG A 90 -14.46 -2.43 -3.45
N LEU A 91 -13.63 -2.80 -2.49
CA LEU A 91 -12.59 -1.96 -1.89
C LEU A 91 -11.23 -2.66 -1.99
N ARG A 92 -10.29 -2.07 -2.73
CA ARG A 92 -8.93 -2.58 -2.88
C ARG A 92 -8.01 -1.81 -1.95
N LEU A 93 -7.47 -2.48 -0.95
CA LEU A 93 -6.58 -1.90 0.04
C LEU A 93 -5.16 -2.44 -0.12
N GLY A 94 -4.22 -1.56 -0.40
CA GLY A 94 -2.80 -1.85 -0.27
C GLY A 94 -2.34 -1.67 1.17
N THR A 95 -1.38 -2.46 1.64
CA THR A 95 -0.86 -2.31 2.99
C THR A 95 0.59 -2.76 3.09
N MET A 96 1.34 -2.15 3.99
CA MET A 96 2.63 -2.72 4.38
C MET A 96 2.43 -4.06 5.09
N GLU A 97 3.39 -4.95 4.94
CA GLU A 97 3.36 -6.27 5.60
C GLU A 97 3.23 -6.14 7.13
N SER A 98 3.92 -5.18 7.73
CA SER A 98 3.84 -4.91 9.17
C SER A 98 2.43 -4.58 9.65
N ALA A 99 1.72 -3.71 8.93
CA ALA A 99 0.35 -3.36 9.27
C ALA A 99 -0.62 -4.53 9.03
N ALA A 100 -0.41 -5.29 7.94
CA ALA A 100 -1.19 -6.49 7.64
C ALA A 100 -1.06 -7.55 8.75
N ALA A 101 0.16 -7.74 9.28
CA ALA A 101 0.43 -8.75 10.30
C ALA A 101 -0.05 -8.32 11.71
N SER A 102 0.12 -7.04 12.09
CA SER A 102 -0.06 -6.62 13.48
C SER A 102 -1.31 -5.78 13.75
N ARG A 103 -1.74 -4.93 12.80
CA ARG A 103 -2.82 -3.96 13.03
C ARG A 103 -4.15 -4.37 12.42
N LEU A 104 -4.12 -4.94 11.23
CA LEU A 104 -5.33 -5.17 10.45
C LEU A 104 -6.17 -6.38 10.85
N PRO A 105 -5.67 -7.49 11.39
CA PRO A 105 -6.47 -8.72 11.51
C PRO A 105 -7.79 -8.53 12.26
N ALA A 106 -7.75 -7.97 13.46
CA ALA A 106 -8.96 -7.73 14.27
C ALA A 106 -9.88 -6.65 13.63
N LEU A 107 -9.27 -5.60 13.05
CA LEU A 107 -10.00 -4.51 12.40
C LEU A 107 -10.74 -4.98 11.15
N LEU A 108 -10.10 -5.81 10.33
CA LEU A 108 -10.73 -6.37 9.14
C LEU A 108 -11.86 -7.35 9.48
N ALA A 109 -11.70 -8.14 10.54
CA ALA A 109 -12.77 -9.00 11.03
C ALA A 109 -13.99 -8.17 11.45
N HIS A 110 -13.78 -7.10 12.22
CA HIS A 110 -14.85 -6.18 12.61
C HIS A 110 -15.47 -5.45 11.41
N TYR A 111 -14.64 -4.96 10.49
CA TYR A 111 -15.09 -4.28 9.27
C TYR A 111 -15.97 -5.19 8.41
N HIS A 112 -15.55 -6.42 8.18
CA HIS A 112 -16.32 -7.41 7.42
C HIS A 112 -17.67 -7.76 8.07
N GLN A 113 -17.71 -7.90 9.40
CA GLN A 113 -18.95 -8.14 10.14
C GLN A 113 -19.91 -6.94 10.05
N SER A 114 -19.39 -5.72 10.09
CA SER A 114 -20.17 -4.48 10.02
C SER A 114 -20.70 -4.20 8.62
N TRP A 115 -19.92 -4.54 7.59
CA TRP A 115 -20.16 -4.21 6.18
C TRP A 115 -20.00 -5.42 5.27
N PRO A 116 -20.87 -6.46 5.41
CA PRO A 116 -20.73 -7.72 4.66
C PRO A 116 -20.92 -7.57 3.14
N GLU A 117 -21.52 -6.47 2.69
CA GLU A 117 -21.69 -6.16 1.26
C GLU A 117 -20.44 -5.54 0.61
N VAL A 118 -19.37 -5.28 1.39
CA VAL A 118 -18.09 -4.81 0.88
C VAL A 118 -17.20 -6.00 0.55
N GLU A 119 -16.84 -6.14 -0.73
CA GLU A 119 -15.81 -7.07 -1.19
C GLU A 119 -14.43 -6.42 -0.99
N LEU A 120 -13.78 -6.75 0.13
CA LEU A 120 -12.47 -6.23 0.45
C LEU A 120 -11.37 -7.10 -0.18
N GLU A 121 -10.53 -6.49 -0.99
CA GLU A 121 -9.31 -7.09 -1.52
C GLU A 121 -8.08 -6.46 -0.86
N LEU A 122 -7.22 -7.30 -0.31
CA LEU A 122 -6.00 -6.86 0.37
C LEU A 122 -4.77 -7.32 -0.41
N GLU A 123 -3.81 -6.42 -0.56
CA GLU A 123 -2.49 -6.75 -1.08
C GLU A 123 -1.39 -6.11 -0.25
N THR A 124 -0.24 -6.76 -0.19
CA THR A 124 0.92 -6.25 0.54
C THR A 124 1.98 -5.70 -0.40
N GLY A 125 2.70 -4.68 0.07
CA GLY A 125 3.79 -4.08 -0.69
C GLY A 125 4.60 -3.09 0.13
N THR A 126 5.67 -2.58 -0.48
CA THR A 126 6.46 -1.48 0.11
C THR A 126 5.76 -0.14 -0.06
N THR A 127 6.06 0.82 0.81
CA THR A 127 5.49 2.18 0.75
C THR A 127 5.58 2.78 -0.66
N GLY A 128 6.75 2.73 -1.31
CA GLY A 128 6.92 3.29 -2.65
C GLY A 128 6.02 2.64 -3.68
N ARG A 129 5.95 1.29 -3.69
CA ARG A 129 5.08 0.55 -4.59
C ARG A 129 3.61 0.84 -4.34
N LEU A 130 3.19 0.91 -3.08
CA LEU A 130 1.80 1.18 -2.72
C LEU A 130 1.35 2.57 -3.14
N ILE A 131 2.21 3.59 -3.00
CA ILE A 131 1.94 4.95 -3.49
C ILE A 131 1.69 4.95 -5.01
N GLU A 132 2.55 4.27 -5.79
CA GLU A 132 2.35 4.13 -7.24
C GLU A 132 1.02 3.45 -7.56
N ARG A 133 0.67 2.38 -6.86
CA ARG A 133 -0.60 1.67 -7.09
C ARG A 133 -1.83 2.51 -6.76
N VAL A 134 -1.78 3.38 -5.74
CA VAL A 134 -2.84 4.38 -5.49
C VAL A 134 -2.87 5.41 -6.63
N ARG A 135 -1.70 5.85 -7.10
CA ARG A 135 -1.58 6.81 -8.22
C ARG A 135 -2.22 6.25 -9.49
N GLU A 136 -2.00 4.98 -9.78
CA GLU A 136 -2.47 4.30 -10.99
C GLU A 136 -3.86 3.68 -10.85
N PHE A 137 -4.58 3.94 -9.74
CA PHE A 137 -5.91 3.38 -9.45
C PHE A 137 -5.95 1.85 -9.39
N GLU A 138 -4.84 1.21 -9.15
CA GLU A 138 -4.78 -0.24 -8.98
C GLU A 138 -5.31 -0.65 -7.59
N VAL A 139 -5.09 0.20 -6.58
CA VAL A 139 -5.75 0.13 -5.26
C VAL A 139 -6.48 1.44 -4.96
N ASP A 140 -7.53 1.37 -4.15
CA ASP A 140 -8.38 2.51 -3.81
C ASP A 140 -7.78 3.34 -2.68
N ALA A 141 -7.06 2.66 -1.77
CA ALA A 141 -6.30 3.27 -0.67
C ALA A 141 -5.12 2.40 -0.28
N ALA A 142 -4.18 2.96 0.49
CA ALA A 142 -3.07 2.21 1.03
C ALA A 142 -2.71 2.64 2.45
N LEU A 143 -2.25 1.66 3.26
CA LEU A 143 -1.60 1.91 4.54
C LEU A 143 -0.09 1.91 4.32
N ILE A 144 0.52 3.06 4.54
CA ILE A 144 1.95 3.29 4.35
C ILE A 144 2.57 3.91 5.59
N ALA A 145 3.86 3.70 5.80
CA ALA A 145 4.64 4.49 6.75
C ALA A 145 5.50 5.49 5.98
N THR A 146 5.64 6.67 6.51
CA THR A 146 6.47 7.68 5.89
C THR A 146 7.08 8.61 6.93
N GLN A 147 8.31 9.02 6.67
CA GLN A 147 8.96 10.18 7.26
C GLN A 147 9.16 11.26 6.19
N LEU A 148 8.41 11.15 5.08
CA LEU A 148 8.50 12.10 4.00
C LEU A 148 8.04 13.48 4.49
N ASP A 149 8.56 14.51 3.83
CA ASP A 149 8.10 15.87 3.96
C ASP A 149 6.56 15.90 3.90
N PRO A 150 5.84 16.68 4.72
CA PRO A 150 4.39 16.83 4.62
C PRO A 150 3.88 17.09 3.21
N ASP A 151 4.68 17.71 2.37
CA ASP A 151 4.34 18.03 0.98
C ASP A 151 4.47 16.85 -0.01
N TRP A 152 4.90 15.67 0.41
CA TRP A 152 5.04 14.50 -0.47
C TRP A 152 3.73 14.09 -1.17
N ALA A 153 2.60 14.31 -0.49
CA ALA A 153 1.28 13.99 -1.02
C ALA A 153 0.85 14.94 -2.15
N GLY A 154 1.36 16.18 -2.13
CA GLY A 154 1.00 17.22 -3.08
C GLY A 154 -0.51 17.37 -3.22
N ASP A 155 -0.96 17.78 -4.41
CA ASP A 155 -2.39 17.87 -4.73
C ASP A 155 -3.03 16.54 -5.12
N LEU A 156 -2.24 15.47 -5.21
CA LEU A 156 -2.70 14.20 -5.75
C LEU A 156 -3.35 13.29 -4.71
N PHE A 157 -2.84 13.33 -3.48
CA PHE A 157 -3.25 12.43 -2.42
C PHE A 157 -3.86 13.17 -1.23
N GLU A 158 -4.70 12.46 -0.52
CA GLU A 158 -5.13 12.77 0.84
C GLU A 158 -4.61 11.67 1.75
N ALA A 159 -4.27 12.04 2.98
CA ALA A 159 -3.72 11.12 3.95
C ALA A 159 -4.22 11.45 5.36
N VAL A 160 -4.37 10.43 6.18
CA VAL A 160 -4.68 10.57 7.60
C VAL A 160 -3.82 9.59 8.40
N PRO A 161 -3.17 10.03 9.49
CA PRO A 161 -2.49 9.14 10.39
C PRO A 161 -3.50 8.24 11.10
N VAL A 162 -3.22 6.93 11.13
CA VAL A 162 -4.11 5.93 11.75
C VAL A 162 -3.43 5.14 12.87
N PHE A 163 -2.11 4.91 12.77
CA PHE A 163 -1.35 4.23 13.82
C PHE A 163 -0.01 4.91 14.04
N ARG A 164 0.50 4.79 15.25
CA ARG A 164 1.88 5.15 15.61
C ARG A 164 2.65 3.89 15.96
N GLU A 165 3.82 3.74 15.34
CA GLU A 165 4.70 2.61 15.53
C GLU A 165 5.99 3.03 16.22
N GLU A 166 6.46 2.18 17.13
CA GLU A 166 7.81 2.24 17.68
C GLU A 166 8.70 1.30 16.89
N LEU A 167 9.64 1.85 16.15
CA LEU A 167 10.70 1.06 15.51
C LEU A 167 11.76 0.71 16.56
N VAL A 168 12.15 -0.55 16.55
CA VAL A 168 13.19 -1.08 17.44
C VAL A 168 14.28 -1.76 16.63
N MET A 169 15.52 -1.68 17.11
CA MET A 169 16.64 -2.44 16.56
C MET A 169 16.64 -3.85 17.16
N LEU A 170 16.71 -4.84 16.29
CA LEU A 170 16.82 -6.26 16.61
C LEU A 170 18.25 -6.73 16.42
N THR A 171 18.79 -7.41 17.41
CA THR A 171 20.12 -8.02 17.35
C THR A 171 20.07 -9.43 17.92
N PRO A 172 21.04 -10.31 17.62
CA PRO A 172 21.20 -11.57 18.33
C PRO A 172 21.32 -11.35 19.86
N ARG A 173 20.83 -12.30 20.63
CA ARG A 173 20.93 -12.27 22.09
C ARG A 173 22.40 -12.17 22.53
N GLY A 174 22.65 -11.33 23.53
CA GLY A 174 24.01 -11.08 24.04
C GLY A 174 24.75 -9.97 23.33
N HIS A 175 24.17 -9.33 22.32
CA HIS A 175 24.70 -8.10 21.78
C HIS A 175 24.66 -7.00 22.86
N ARG A 176 25.73 -6.20 22.95
CA ARG A 176 25.80 -5.07 23.88
C ARG A 176 24.66 -4.05 23.59
N PRO A 177 24.25 -3.28 24.60
CA PRO A 177 23.25 -2.22 24.37
C PRO A 177 23.65 -1.28 23.25
N ILE A 178 22.70 -0.91 22.40
CA ILE A 178 22.88 0.03 21.30
C ILE A 178 22.36 1.39 21.75
N ARG A 179 23.22 2.41 21.68
CA ARG A 179 22.88 3.83 21.90
C ARG A 179 23.07 4.64 20.62
N GLU A 180 24.04 4.23 19.81
CA GLU A 180 24.35 4.84 18.53
C GLU A 180 24.73 3.76 17.50
N ALA A 181 24.77 4.11 16.22
CA ALA A 181 25.05 3.16 15.15
C ALA A 181 26.43 2.48 15.28
N ARG A 182 27.39 3.14 15.93
CA ARG A 182 28.74 2.58 16.18
C ARG A 182 28.76 1.44 17.18
N ASP A 183 27.71 1.31 17.98
CA ASP A 183 27.59 0.19 18.92
C ASP A 183 27.27 -1.13 18.25
N ILE A 184 26.82 -1.08 16.99
CA ILE A 184 26.47 -2.27 16.23
C ILE A 184 27.74 -2.98 15.78
N ALA A 185 27.97 -4.17 16.35
CA ALA A 185 29.14 -4.99 16.04
C ALA A 185 29.00 -5.80 14.74
N LEU A 186 27.77 -6.00 14.27
CA LEU A 186 27.47 -6.80 13.08
C LEU A 186 27.37 -5.92 11.84
N SER A 187 28.04 -6.31 10.78
CA SER A 187 28.16 -5.52 9.54
C SER A 187 27.02 -5.75 8.53
N THR A 188 26.14 -6.73 8.80
CA THR A 188 25.02 -7.07 7.91
C THR A 188 23.72 -6.47 8.45
N LEU A 189 23.07 -5.63 7.63
CA LEU A 189 21.70 -5.17 7.84
C LEU A 189 20.75 -6.14 7.14
N ILE A 190 19.79 -6.70 7.88
CA ILE A 190 18.70 -7.50 7.33
C ILE A 190 17.51 -6.57 7.20
N ALA A 191 16.98 -6.41 6.00
CA ALA A 191 15.95 -5.42 5.70
C ALA A 191 15.00 -5.90 4.61
N PHE A 192 13.85 -5.23 4.50
CA PHE A 192 12.97 -5.37 3.34
C PHE A 192 13.64 -4.85 2.07
N GLU A 193 13.03 -5.17 0.94
CA GLU A 193 13.41 -4.65 -0.37
C GLU A 193 13.38 -3.10 -0.43
N ARG A 194 14.00 -2.54 -1.45
CA ARG A 194 14.00 -1.09 -1.68
C ARG A 194 12.57 -0.56 -1.82
N GLY A 195 12.34 0.66 -1.31
CA GLY A 195 11.01 1.27 -1.23
C GLY A 195 10.29 1.00 0.10
N CYS A 196 10.83 0.16 0.98
CA CYS A 196 10.36 0.04 2.36
C CYS A 196 10.74 1.28 3.18
N ALA A 197 9.75 1.93 3.82
CA ALA A 197 9.99 3.13 4.63
C ALA A 197 10.90 2.85 5.82
N TYR A 198 10.78 1.71 6.48
CA TYR A 198 11.61 1.38 7.64
C TYR A 198 13.06 1.08 7.26
N ARG A 199 13.28 0.52 6.05
CA ARG A 199 14.62 0.41 5.50
C ARG A 199 15.23 1.79 5.24
N THR A 200 14.50 2.68 4.58
CA THR A 200 14.96 4.06 4.33
C THR A 200 15.29 4.76 5.64
N TYR A 201 14.46 4.55 6.67
CA TYR A 201 14.70 5.06 8.01
C TYR A 201 16.04 4.59 8.59
N VAL A 202 16.27 3.28 8.65
CA VAL A 202 17.49 2.74 9.25
C VAL A 202 18.73 3.07 8.43
N GLU A 203 18.64 3.09 7.10
CA GLU A 203 19.76 3.50 6.23
C GLU A 203 20.11 4.98 6.48
N LYS A 204 19.12 5.87 6.65
CA LYS A 204 19.33 7.28 7.01
C LYS A 204 19.97 7.40 8.39
N TRP A 205 19.48 6.67 9.39
CA TRP A 205 20.06 6.65 10.72
C TRP A 205 21.54 6.21 10.72
N TYR A 206 21.92 5.20 9.93
CA TYR A 206 23.32 4.82 9.73
C TYR A 206 24.13 5.95 9.10
N MET A 207 23.61 6.60 8.07
CA MET A 207 24.31 7.70 7.37
C MET A 207 24.54 8.92 8.28
N GLU A 208 23.58 9.28 9.11
CA GLU A 208 23.69 10.38 10.08
C GLU A 208 24.82 10.14 11.10
N HIS A 209 25.13 8.88 11.38
CA HIS A 209 26.25 8.49 12.24
C HIS A 209 27.57 8.24 11.48
N GLY A 210 27.60 8.53 10.17
CA GLY A 210 28.77 8.35 9.31
C GLY A 210 29.15 6.89 9.07
N ILE A 211 28.20 5.96 9.19
CA ILE A 211 28.42 4.52 9.04
C ILE A 211 27.55 4.00 7.89
N ARG A 212 28.01 2.90 7.30
CA ARG A 212 27.20 2.14 6.32
C ARG A 212 27.30 0.66 6.64
N PRO A 213 26.20 -0.10 6.56
CA PRO A 213 26.26 -1.56 6.60
C PRO A 213 27.18 -2.07 5.48
N ALA A 214 28.07 -3.01 5.80
CA ALA A 214 28.91 -3.60 4.77
C ALA A 214 28.13 -4.50 3.81
N ARG A 215 27.01 -5.05 4.28
CA ARG A 215 26.10 -5.92 3.50
C ARG A 215 24.67 -5.62 3.86
N VAL A 216 23.75 -5.81 2.87
CA VAL A 216 22.31 -5.82 3.09
C VAL A 216 21.78 -7.17 2.63
N LEU A 217 21.09 -7.87 3.52
CA LEU A 217 20.34 -9.08 3.21
C LEU A 217 18.86 -8.69 3.07
N GLU A 218 18.33 -8.85 1.86
CA GLU A 218 16.94 -8.46 1.56
C GLU A 218 15.99 -9.65 1.78
N LEU A 219 14.93 -9.42 2.55
CA LEU A 219 13.88 -10.40 2.84
C LEU A 219 12.51 -9.73 2.78
N GLY A 220 11.49 -10.44 2.33
CA GLY A 220 10.12 -9.93 2.16
C GLY A 220 9.15 -10.27 3.31
N SER A 221 9.65 -10.70 4.47
CA SER A 221 8.81 -11.10 5.61
C SER A 221 9.51 -10.80 6.93
N TYR A 222 8.77 -10.23 7.90
CA TYR A 222 9.30 -10.01 9.24
C TYR A 222 9.63 -11.31 9.96
N HIS A 223 8.85 -12.36 9.78
CA HIS A 223 9.16 -13.66 10.32
C HIS A 223 10.55 -14.16 9.87
N ALA A 224 10.85 -14.07 8.58
CA ALA A 224 12.18 -14.43 8.05
C ALA A 224 13.28 -13.49 8.57
N ILE A 225 13.02 -12.20 8.68
CA ILE A 225 13.96 -11.20 9.24
C ILE A 225 14.30 -11.56 10.68
N VAL A 226 13.28 -11.79 11.52
CA VAL A 226 13.44 -12.13 12.94
C VAL A 226 14.22 -13.46 13.09
N ALA A 227 13.88 -14.47 12.31
CA ALA A 227 14.59 -15.77 12.32
C ALA A 227 16.08 -15.62 11.94
N CYS A 228 16.40 -14.82 10.94
CA CYS A 228 17.78 -14.56 10.53
C CYS A 228 18.56 -13.78 11.59
N VAL A 229 17.93 -12.81 12.28
CA VAL A 229 18.56 -12.10 13.41
C VAL A 229 18.82 -13.08 14.55
N ALA A 230 17.84 -13.91 14.92
CA ALA A 230 17.99 -14.94 15.97
C ALA A 230 19.14 -15.92 15.68
N ALA A 231 19.35 -16.25 14.39
CA ALA A 231 20.45 -17.09 13.92
C ALA A 231 21.81 -16.37 13.87
N GLY A 232 21.89 -15.07 14.18
CA GLY A 232 23.14 -14.32 14.17
C GLY A 232 23.58 -13.78 12.81
N ALA A 233 22.72 -13.80 11.79
CA ALA A 233 23.07 -13.39 10.42
C ALA A 233 23.28 -11.86 10.28
N GLY A 234 22.73 -11.06 11.20
CA GLY A 234 22.83 -9.60 11.14
C GLY A 234 21.93 -8.91 12.16
N VAL A 235 21.67 -7.65 11.92
CA VAL A 235 20.75 -6.80 12.69
C VAL A 235 19.61 -6.32 11.79
N ALA A 236 18.46 -5.99 12.39
CA ALA A 236 17.32 -5.49 11.65
C ALA A 236 16.58 -4.39 12.42
N VAL A 237 15.74 -3.63 11.72
CA VAL A 237 14.74 -2.75 12.33
C VAL A 237 13.35 -3.28 12.03
N ALA A 238 12.51 -3.33 13.05
CA ALA A 238 11.12 -3.74 12.94
C ALA A 238 10.23 -2.89 13.84
N PRO A 239 8.95 -2.71 13.50
CA PRO A 239 7.99 -2.16 14.44
C PRO A 239 7.76 -3.14 15.60
N ARG A 240 7.70 -2.60 16.82
CA ARG A 240 7.49 -3.41 18.03
C ARG A 240 6.21 -4.23 17.95
N SER A 241 5.18 -3.68 17.33
CA SER A 241 3.86 -4.33 17.17
C SER A 241 3.92 -5.67 16.43
N VAL A 242 4.86 -5.84 15.50
CA VAL A 242 5.04 -7.11 14.78
C VAL A 242 5.62 -8.19 15.70
N LEU A 243 6.49 -7.80 16.64
CA LEU A 243 7.18 -8.73 17.52
C LEU A 243 6.25 -9.41 18.54
N GLU A 244 5.07 -8.82 18.79
CA GLU A 244 4.06 -9.39 19.68
C GLU A 244 3.49 -10.73 19.15
N PHE A 245 3.63 -10.98 17.84
CA PHE A 245 3.14 -12.19 17.16
C PHE A 245 4.26 -13.20 16.87
N GLU A 246 5.52 -12.87 17.21
CA GLU A 246 6.65 -13.76 16.99
C GLU A 246 6.85 -14.69 18.19
N HIS A 247 7.01 -16.00 17.92
CA HIS A 247 7.05 -17.01 18.98
C HIS A 247 8.45 -17.25 19.57
N ASP A 248 9.50 -17.02 18.80
CA ASP A 248 10.88 -17.32 19.23
C ASP A 248 11.71 -16.05 19.44
N MET A 249 11.38 -15.29 20.49
CA MET A 249 12.10 -14.07 20.87
C MET A 249 13.29 -14.36 21.81
N ASN A 250 13.51 -15.61 22.23
CA ASN A 250 14.53 -15.95 23.22
C ASN A 250 15.96 -15.67 22.75
N ASN A 251 16.22 -15.71 21.45
CA ASN A 251 17.52 -15.50 20.85
C ASN A 251 17.76 -14.09 20.31
N ILE A 252 16.86 -13.15 20.62
CA ILE A 252 16.91 -11.78 20.15
C ILE A 252 17.02 -10.81 21.32
N ALA A 253 17.79 -9.74 21.13
CA ALA A 253 17.77 -8.56 21.97
C ALA A 253 17.11 -7.40 21.21
N ILE A 254 16.23 -6.69 21.92
CA ILE A 254 15.47 -5.54 21.38
C ILE A 254 16.05 -4.28 21.99
N HIS A 255 16.39 -3.32 21.13
CA HIS A 255 16.93 -2.03 21.56
C HIS A 255 16.01 -0.91 21.05
N SER A 256 15.57 -0.04 21.97
CA SER A 256 14.79 1.15 21.58
C SER A 256 15.67 2.13 20.83
N LEU A 257 15.10 2.76 19.80
CA LEU A 257 15.73 3.84 19.05
C LEU A 257 15.33 5.23 19.62
N GLY A 258 14.66 5.25 20.78
CA GLY A 258 14.17 6.48 21.40
C GLY A 258 13.15 7.22 20.54
N ASP A 259 13.14 8.55 20.66
CA ASP A 259 12.21 9.39 19.87
C ASP A 259 12.43 9.26 18.37
N LEU A 260 13.64 8.90 17.96
CA LEU A 260 13.94 8.61 16.55
C LEU A 260 13.20 7.39 16.02
N GLY A 261 12.81 6.45 16.87
CA GLY A 261 12.07 5.24 16.48
C GLY A 261 10.59 5.43 16.25
N THR A 262 10.05 6.62 16.39
CA THR A 262 8.61 6.85 16.22
C THR A 262 8.28 7.16 14.76
N ILE A 263 7.33 6.41 14.20
CA ILE A 263 6.86 6.61 12.83
C ILE A 263 5.34 6.39 12.76
N ASP A 264 4.65 7.24 11.99
CA ASP A 264 3.21 7.10 11.82
C ASP A 264 2.89 6.25 10.58
N THR A 265 1.88 5.41 10.71
CA THR A 265 1.23 4.73 9.59
C THR A 265 0.06 5.57 9.13
N LEU A 266 0.04 5.91 7.85
CA LEU A 266 -0.97 6.73 7.23
C LEU A 266 -1.90 5.87 6.38
N LEU A 267 -3.19 6.13 6.42
CA LEU A 267 -4.12 5.74 5.37
C LEU A 267 -4.07 6.82 4.28
N VAL A 268 -3.74 6.43 3.06
CA VAL A 268 -3.57 7.31 1.92
C VAL A 268 -4.52 6.91 0.81
N TRP A 269 -5.16 7.87 0.17
CA TRP A 269 -6.01 7.66 -0.99
C TRP A 269 -5.87 8.82 -1.97
N ARG A 270 -6.37 8.63 -3.18
CA ARG A 270 -6.32 9.67 -4.19
C ARG A 270 -7.40 10.72 -3.93
N ARG A 271 -7.02 12.00 -3.98
CA ARG A 271 -7.96 13.13 -3.81
C ARG A 271 -9.15 13.00 -4.77
N GLY A 272 -10.36 13.23 -4.25
CA GLY A 272 -11.59 13.10 -5.01
C GLY A 272 -12.05 11.65 -5.27
N HIS A 273 -11.40 10.64 -4.67
CA HIS A 273 -11.76 9.23 -4.78
C HIS A 273 -11.98 8.62 -3.40
N PHE A 274 -13.16 8.88 -2.84
CA PHE A 274 -13.49 8.50 -1.47
C PHE A 274 -14.85 7.83 -1.39
N SER A 275 -14.88 6.51 -1.69
CA SER A 275 -16.09 5.69 -1.67
C SER A 275 -16.68 5.52 -0.27
N SER A 276 -17.97 5.13 -0.18
CA SER A 276 -18.62 4.81 1.10
C SER A 276 -17.91 3.68 1.85
N ALA A 277 -17.40 2.68 1.12
CA ALA A 277 -16.61 1.60 1.69
C ALA A 277 -15.29 2.11 2.29
N LEU A 278 -14.56 2.99 1.57
CA LEU A 278 -13.33 3.59 2.08
C LEU A 278 -13.60 4.51 3.27
N LYS A 279 -14.71 5.26 3.25
CA LYS A 279 -15.14 6.09 4.38
C LYS A 279 -15.34 5.25 5.64
N ALA A 280 -16.07 4.15 5.54
CA ALA A 280 -16.31 3.24 6.65
C ALA A 280 -15.02 2.57 7.15
N LEU A 281 -14.09 2.21 6.23
CA LEU A 281 -12.78 1.69 6.62
C LEU A 281 -11.98 2.74 7.39
N ARG A 282 -11.90 3.97 6.91
CA ARG A 282 -11.23 5.07 7.60
C ARG A 282 -11.79 5.28 9.01
N GLU A 283 -13.12 5.31 9.15
CA GLU A 283 -13.77 5.46 10.44
C GLU A 283 -13.43 4.29 11.38
N THR A 284 -13.43 3.06 10.88
CA THR A 284 -13.02 1.87 11.65
C THR A 284 -11.56 1.96 12.10
N LEU A 285 -10.65 2.38 11.22
CA LEU A 285 -9.23 2.55 11.54
C LEU A 285 -9.02 3.64 12.61
N LEU A 286 -9.68 4.80 12.45
CA LEU A 286 -9.56 5.91 13.39
C LEU A 286 -10.15 5.59 14.78
N ALA A 287 -11.26 4.87 14.84
CA ALA A 287 -11.88 4.43 16.10
C ALA A 287 -10.98 3.47 16.90
N ASN A 288 -10.06 2.79 16.23
CA ASN A 288 -9.10 1.84 16.82
C ASN A 288 -7.65 2.33 16.75
N SER A 289 -7.47 3.62 16.50
CA SER A 289 -6.15 4.26 16.44
C SER A 289 -5.49 4.26 17.81
N ASN A 290 -4.18 4.05 17.84
CA ASN A 290 -3.35 4.25 19.03
C ASN A 290 -2.70 5.65 19.06
N LEU A 291 -3.16 6.55 18.20
CA LEU A 291 -2.80 7.96 18.27
C LEU A 291 -3.52 8.63 19.44
N ALA A 292 -2.85 9.55 20.12
CA ALA A 292 -3.55 10.40 21.09
C ALA A 292 -4.68 11.15 20.35
N PRO A 293 -5.88 11.27 20.97
CA PRO A 293 -6.95 12.04 20.36
C PRO A 293 -6.43 13.46 20.05
N PRO A 294 -6.80 14.06 18.90
CA PRO A 294 -6.39 15.41 18.56
C PRO A 294 -6.78 16.33 19.73
N LYS A 295 -5.85 17.14 20.20
CA LYS A 295 -6.16 18.16 21.21
C LYS A 295 -7.29 19.00 20.63
N VAL A 296 -8.42 19.05 21.34
CA VAL A 296 -9.58 19.89 20.99
C VAL A 296 -9.07 21.32 20.92
N GLY A 297 -8.86 21.86 19.70
CA GLY A 297 -8.33 23.21 19.48
C GLY A 297 -7.39 23.35 18.28
N GLU A 298 -6.82 22.26 17.75
CA GLU A 298 -6.13 22.33 16.46
C GLU A 298 -7.13 21.92 15.38
N SER A 299 -7.89 22.94 14.93
CA SER A 299 -8.76 22.90 13.76
C SER A 299 -8.03 22.23 12.58
N GLU A 300 -8.81 21.42 11.87
CA GLU A 300 -8.57 21.04 10.49
C GLU A 300 -7.66 22.06 9.83
N VAL A 301 -6.41 21.68 9.55
CA VAL A 301 -5.56 22.47 8.67
C VAL A 301 -6.17 22.35 7.29
N GLY A 302 -7.24 23.11 7.10
CA GLY A 302 -7.73 23.47 5.81
C GLY A 302 -6.65 24.32 5.16
N PHE A 303 -5.94 23.76 4.21
CA PHE A 303 -5.16 24.54 3.30
C PHE A 303 -6.13 25.45 2.53
N ALA A 304 -6.29 26.67 3.07
CA ALA A 304 -6.91 27.76 2.32
C ALA A 304 -5.94 28.16 1.19
N ALA A 305 -6.51 28.27 0.01
CA ALA A 305 -5.91 28.79 -1.18
C ALA A 305 -5.18 30.13 -0.93
N VAL A 306 -3.99 30.26 -1.47
CA VAL A 306 -3.49 31.48 -2.11
C VAL A 306 -2.92 31.08 -3.47
#